data_9920c65e005c991f31fa0b662c320a29
#
_entry.id   9920c65e005c991f31fa0b662c320a29
#
_cell.length_a   1.000
_cell.length_b   1.000
_cell.length_c   1.000
_cell.angle_alpha   90.00
_cell.angle_beta   90.00
_cell.angle_gamma   90.00
#
_symmetry.space_group_name_H-M   'P 1'
#
loop_
_entity.id
_entity.type
_entity.pdbx_description
1 polymer ?
#
loop_
_entity_poly.entity_id
_entity_poly.type
_entity_poly.pdbx_seq_one_letter_code
_entity_poly.pdbx_strand_id
1 'polypeptide(L)'
;MLLKSNHKTLFDPIRKKSVPALPEEIVRQQVLKHMMETLQFPSSLIAVEKDLSSIPHLSQEVFSSEKRRVDILVYGKGLHPSYDLFPLVIVECKAHKINQKTIDQVMGYNYYIKAPFVVLAAPKQVLFFQKEKKTGKFIQIKALQSYQNLIGVVKEESLLLT
;
A
#
# COMPACT_ATOMS: atom_id res chain seq x y z
N MET A 1 24.31 -25.22 24.83
CA MET A 1 22.87 -25.10 25.10
C MET A 1 22.36 -23.87 24.33
N LEU A 2 21.82 -24.08 23.14
CA LEU A 2 21.30 -22.99 22.30
C LEU A 2 19.97 -22.55 22.90
N LEU A 3 19.93 -21.33 23.45
CA LEU A 3 18.71 -20.66 23.86
C LEU A 3 17.80 -20.55 22.62
N LYS A 4 16.73 -21.35 22.55
CA LYS A 4 15.64 -21.14 21.61
C LYS A 4 15.03 -19.77 21.97
N SER A 5 15.39 -18.74 21.21
CA SER A 5 14.72 -17.47 21.29
C SER A 5 13.25 -17.71 20.91
N ASN A 6 12.38 -17.58 21.89
CA ASN A 6 10.93 -17.68 21.72
C ASN A 6 10.45 -16.44 20.96
N HIS A 7 10.85 -16.30 19.68
CA HIS A 7 10.38 -15.21 18.84
C HIS A 7 8.90 -15.45 18.52
N LYS A 8 8.07 -14.58 19.06
CA LYS A 8 6.65 -14.56 18.73
C LYS A 8 6.51 -14.38 17.21
N THR A 9 5.71 -15.23 16.58
CA THR A 9 5.47 -15.17 15.13
C THR A 9 4.01 -14.83 14.85
N LEU A 10 3.78 -14.29 13.65
CA LEU A 10 2.45 -14.01 13.09
C LEU A 10 2.32 -14.77 11.78
N PHE A 11 1.11 -15.23 11.46
CA PHE A 11 0.84 -15.80 10.15
C PHE A 11 0.46 -14.68 9.16
N ASP A 12 1.17 -14.61 8.04
CA ASP A 12 0.86 -13.70 6.95
C ASP A 12 -0.02 -14.41 5.92
N PRO A 13 -1.29 -14.00 5.75
CA PRO A 13 -2.21 -14.67 4.85
C PRO A 13 -1.92 -14.42 3.37
N ILE A 14 -1.17 -13.37 3.03
CA ILE A 14 -0.78 -13.05 1.65
C ILE A 14 0.47 -13.84 1.26
N ARG A 15 1.50 -13.79 2.09
CA ARG A 15 2.74 -14.56 1.88
C ARG A 15 2.59 -16.05 2.22
N LYS A 16 1.49 -16.45 2.89
CA LYS A 16 1.17 -17.82 3.33
C LYS A 16 2.29 -18.46 4.15
N LYS A 17 2.87 -17.71 5.06
CA LYS A 17 3.96 -18.14 5.94
C LYS A 17 3.94 -17.45 7.30
N SER A 18 4.59 -18.06 8.29
CA SER A 18 4.86 -17.41 9.56
C SER A 18 6.02 -16.43 9.42
N VAL A 19 5.86 -15.26 10.01
CA VAL A 19 6.85 -14.17 10.00
C VAL A 19 7.14 -13.72 11.43
N PRO A 20 8.35 -13.21 11.74
CA PRO A 20 8.65 -12.67 13.06
C PRO A 20 7.72 -11.50 13.41
N ALA A 21 7.21 -11.48 14.65
CA ALA A 21 6.32 -10.43 15.16
C ALA A 21 7.11 -9.16 15.53
N LEU A 22 7.81 -8.57 14.56
CA LEU A 22 8.45 -7.28 14.71
C LEU A 22 7.40 -6.16 14.77
N PRO A 23 7.68 -5.03 15.41
CA PRO A 23 6.71 -3.94 15.58
C PRO A 23 6.05 -3.48 14.26
N GLU A 24 6.82 -3.31 13.22
CA GLU A 24 6.33 -2.94 11.89
C GLU A 24 5.49 -4.04 11.24
N GLU A 25 5.88 -5.31 11.43
CA GLU A 25 5.14 -6.47 10.95
C GLU A 25 3.79 -6.61 11.65
N ILE A 26 3.72 -6.33 12.94
CA ILE A 26 2.45 -6.32 13.70
C ILE A 26 1.49 -5.29 13.09
N VAL A 27 1.97 -4.09 12.81
CA VAL A 27 1.17 -3.03 12.13
C VAL A 27 0.70 -3.51 10.77
N ARG A 28 1.60 -4.08 9.96
CA ARG A 28 1.28 -4.60 8.62
C ARG A 28 0.17 -5.66 8.68
N GLN A 29 0.26 -6.63 9.60
CA GLN A 29 -0.74 -7.67 9.73
C GLN A 29 -2.10 -7.13 10.20
N GLN A 30 -2.13 -6.13 11.07
CA GLN A 30 -3.37 -5.45 11.47
C GLN A 30 -4.03 -4.73 10.30
N VAL A 31 -3.25 -4.03 9.49
CA VAL A 31 -3.75 -3.36 8.27
C VAL A 31 -4.29 -4.38 7.27
N LEU A 32 -3.54 -5.44 6.96
CA LEU A 32 -3.98 -6.52 6.06
C LEU A 32 -5.29 -7.13 6.51
N LYS A 33 -5.42 -7.45 7.79
CA LYS A 33 -6.65 -8.00 8.36
C LYS A 33 -7.82 -7.05 8.15
N HIS A 34 -7.67 -5.77 8.49
CA HIS A 34 -8.71 -4.77 8.31
C HIS A 34 -9.12 -4.60 6.84
N MET A 35 -8.14 -4.54 5.94
CA MET A 35 -8.39 -4.42 4.50
C MET A 35 -9.19 -5.61 3.96
N MET A 36 -8.82 -6.84 4.32
CA MET A 36 -9.47 -8.04 3.81
C MET A 36 -10.84 -8.30 4.47
N GLU A 37 -10.93 -8.22 5.80
CA GLU A 37 -12.12 -8.61 6.54
C GLU A 37 -13.19 -7.51 6.60
N THR A 38 -12.77 -6.25 6.73
CA THR A 38 -13.71 -5.11 6.89
C THR A 38 -13.93 -4.39 5.56
N LEU A 39 -12.88 -4.09 4.82
CA LEU A 39 -12.96 -3.32 3.58
C LEU A 39 -13.06 -4.19 2.33
N GLN A 40 -13.07 -5.51 2.48
CA GLN A 40 -13.31 -6.49 1.41
C GLN A 40 -12.32 -6.38 0.25
N PHE A 41 -11.06 -6.09 0.55
CA PHE A 41 -10.00 -6.12 -0.45
C PHE A 41 -9.68 -7.56 -0.86
N PRO A 42 -9.71 -7.91 -2.16
CA PRO A 42 -9.40 -9.26 -2.62
C PRO A 42 -7.94 -9.61 -2.33
N SER A 43 -7.69 -10.70 -1.60
CA SER A 43 -6.33 -11.15 -1.27
C SER A 43 -5.45 -11.39 -2.50
N SER A 44 -6.05 -11.80 -3.61
CA SER A 44 -5.35 -12.03 -4.89
C SER A 44 -4.83 -10.75 -5.55
N LEU A 45 -5.30 -9.58 -5.11
CA LEU A 45 -4.88 -8.27 -5.64
C LEU A 45 -3.94 -7.53 -4.67
N ILE A 46 -3.58 -8.16 -3.55
CA ILE A 46 -2.67 -7.61 -2.55
C ILE A 46 -1.29 -8.23 -2.71
N ALA A 47 -0.26 -7.39 -2.77
CA ALA A 47 1.14 -7.79 -2.70
C ALA A 47 1.78 -7.20 -1.45
N VAL A 48 2.62 -7.98 -0.77
CA VAL A 48 3.35 -7.57 0.43
C VAL A 48 4.84 -7.55 0.14
N GLU A 49 5.54 -6.53 0.64
CA GLU A 49 6.97 -6.30 0.39
C GLU A 49 7.32 -6.32 -1.11
N LYS A 50 6.48 -5.66 -1.90
CA LYS A 50 6.64 -5.62 -3.35
C LYS A 50 7.81 -4.75 -3.76
N ASP A 51 8.76 -5.32 -4.50
CA ASP A 51 9.86 -4.57 -5.10
C ASP A 51 9.32 -3.62 -6.16
N LEU A 52 9.74 -2.35 -6.11
CA LEU A 52 9.28 -1.33 -7.06
C LEU A 52 9.66 -1.66 -8.50
N SER A 53 10.83 -2.26 -8.72
CA SER A 53 11.29 -2.66 -10.06
C SER A 53 10.41 -3.73 -10.71
N SER A 54 9.62 -4.45 -9.91
CA SER A 54 8.70 -5.49 -10.38
C SER A 54 7.29 -4.98 -10.70
N ILE A 55 7.03 -3.68 -10.54
CA ILE A 55 5.76 -3.07 -10.93
C ILE A 55 5.78 -2.78 -12.44
N PRO A 56 4.83 -3.29 -13.24
CA PRO A 56 4.94 -3.32 -14.70
C PRO A 56 5.19 -1.98 -15.39
N HIS A 57 4.64 -0.88 -14.88
CA HIS A 57 4.80 0.44 -15.51
C HIS A 57 6.03 1.21 -15.02
N LEU A 58 6.82 0.66 -14.08
CA LEU A 58 8.02 1.33 -13.60
C LEU A 58 9.24 0.94 -14.45
N SER A 59 9.99 1.95 -14.86
CA SER A 59 11.27 1.74 -15.54
C SER A 59 12.33 1.25 -14.56
N GLN A 60 13.10 0.24 -14.94
CA GLN A 60 14.23 -0.26 -14.14
C GLN A 60 15.32 0.81 -13.93
N GLU A 61 15.45 1.77 -14.83
CA GLU A 61 16.43 2.84 -14.76
C GLU A 61 16.24 3.78 -13.57
N VAL A 62 15.01 3.95 -13.12
CA VAL A 62 14.67 4.87 -12.02
C VAL A 62 15.08 4.31 -10.64
N PHE A 63 15.17 2.98 -10.51
CA PHE A 63 15.38 2.31 -9.22
C PHE A 63 16.63 1.43 -9.17
N SER A 64 17.53 1.56 -10.14
CA SER A 64 18.71 0.69 -10.28
C SER A 64 19.70 0.74 -9.12
N SER A 65 19.66 1.75 -8.25
CA SER A 65 20.61 1.94 -7.15
C SER A 65 20.09 1.59 -5.77
N GLU A 66 18.77 1.46 -5.55
CA GLU A 66 18.20 1.15 -4.24
C GLU A 66 17.05 0.16 -4.37
N LYS A 67 17.17 -1.00 -3.73
CA LYS A 67 16.08 -1.97 -3.56
C LYS A 67 15.00 -1.37 -2.66
N ARG A 68 14.07 -0.66 -3.23
CA ARG A 68 12.90 -0.13 -2.51
C ARG A 68 11.74 -1.08 -2.63
N ARG A 69 11.08 -1.34 -1.50
CA ARG A 69 9.88 -2.17 -1.42
C ARG A 69 8.73 -1.35 -0.85
N VAL A 70 7.54 -1.62 -1.37
CA VAL A 70 6.30 -1.15 -0.77
C VAL A 70 5.81 -2.19 0.22
N ASP A 71 5.45 -1.78 1.43
CA ASP A 71 4.98 -2.72 2.47
C ASP A 71 3.73 -3.47 2.03
N ILE A 72 2.71 -2.75 1.55
CA ILE A 72 1.52 -3.33 0.94
C ILE A 72 1.19 -2.55 -0.32
N LEU A 73 1.00 -3.27 -1.42
CA LEU A 73 0.51 -2.75 -2.69
C LEU A 73 -0.79 -3.47 -3.05
N VAL A 74 -1.85 -2.71 -3.31
CA VAL A 74 -3.11 -3.24 -3.83
C VAL A 74 -3.28 -2.83 -5.27
N TYR A 75 -3.59 -3.78 -6.11
CA TYR A 75 -3.91 -3.54 -7.52
C TYR A 75 -5.42 -3.37 -7.75
N GLY A 76 -5.76 -2.51 -8.69
CA GLY A 76 -7.10 -2.41 -9.26
C GLY A 76 -7.13 -2.96 -10.68
N LYS A 77 -8.23 -3.60 -11.06
CA LYS A 77 -8.47 -4.09 -12.42
C LYS A 77 -9.16 -3.04 -13.27
N GLY A 78 -8.71 -2.90 -14.53
CA GLY A 78 -9.34 -2.02 -15.49
C GLY A 78 -9.23 -0.52 -15.15
N LEU A 79 -8.17 -0.13 -14.45
CA LEU A 79 -7.89 1.26 -14.09
C LEU A 79 -6.97 1.98 -15.10
N HIS A 80 -6.33 1.23 -15.97
CA HIS A 80 -5.37 1.77 -16.93
C HIS A 80 -5.55 1.12 -18.31
N PRO A 81 -5.48 1.89 -19.42
CA PRO A 81 -5.75 1.34 -20.75
C PRO A 81 -4.71 0.30 -21.22
N SER A 82 -3.49 0.37 -20.70
CA SER A 82 -2.37 -0.48 -21.14
C SER A 82 -1.98 -1.57 -20.13
N TYR A 83 -2.58 -1.61 -18.95
CA TYR A 83 -2.25 -2.57 -17.90
C TYR A 83 -3.52 -3.17 -17.28
N ASP A 84 -3.62 -4.49 -17.27
CA ASP A 84 -4.76 -5.22 -16.66
C ASP A 84 -4.85 -4.94 -15.16
N LEU A 85 -3.70 -4.84 -14.50
CA LEU A 85 -3.56 -4.49 -13.09
C LEU A 85 -2.75 -3.20 -12.97
N PHE A 86 -3.29 -2.23 -12.24
CA PHE A 86 -2.62 -0.97 -11.96
C PHE A 86 -2.68 -0.65 -10.46
N PRO A 87 -1.66 -0.01 -9.87
CA PRO A 87 -1.68 0.36 -8.45
C PRO A 87 -2.92 1.16 -8.07
N LEU A 88 -3.62 0.71 -7.03
CA LEU A 88 -4.80 1.37 -6.46
C LEU A 88 -4.47 2.00 -5.10
N VAL A 89 -3.87 1.22 -4.21
CA VAL A 89 -3.51 1.67 -2.86
C VAL A 89 -2.08 1.23 -2.56
N ILE A 90 -1.30 2.12 -1.98
CA ILE A 90 -0.05 1.77 -1.30
C ILE A 90 -0.18 2.01 0.19
N VAL A 91 0.42 1.14 0.99
CA VAL A 91 0.51 1.28 2.43
C VAL A 91 1.97 1.23 2.86
N GLU A 92 2.36 2.17 3.70
CA GLU A 92 3.63 2.16 4.41
C GLU A 92 3.38 1.95 5.90
N CYS A 93 4.05 0.98 6.50
CA CYS A 93 3.93 0.63 7.90
C CYS A 93 5.15 1.10 8.68
N LYS A 94 4.95 1.65 9.86
CA LYS A 94 6.01 2.13 10.74
C LYS A 94 5.85 1.58 12.16
N ALA A 95 6.97 1.29 12.80
CA ALA A 95 7.00 0.89 14.21
C ALA A 95 6.72 2.07 15.16
N HIS A 96 6.97 3.30 14.71
CA HIS A 96 6.89 4.52 15.49
C HIS A 96 5.97 5.55 14.83
N LYS A 97 5.71 6.65 15.56
CA LYS A 97 4.87 7.75 15.08
C LYS A 97 5.29 8.25 13.68
N ILE A 98 4.30 8.45 12.83
CA ILE A 98 4.47 9.03 11.51
C ILE A 98 4.83 10.51 11.65
N ASN A 99 5.84 10.95 10.92
CA ASN A 99 6.27 12.34 10.85
C ASN A 99 6.22 12.84 9.40
N GLN A 100 6.44 14.15 9.21
CA GLN A 100 6.38 14.76 7.88
C GLN A 100 7.41 14.15 6.93
N LYS A 101 8.61 13.83 7.39
CA LYS A 101 9.65 13.18 6.59
C LYS A 101 9.18 11.84 6.03
N THR A 102 8.46 11.05 6.83
CA THR A 102 7.87 9.78 6.38
C THR A 102 6.82 10.01 5.29
N ILE A 103 5.96 11.00 5.47
CA ILE A 103 4.93 11.36 4.49
C ILE A 103 5.60 11.77 3.17
N ASP A 104 6.56 12.68 3.21
CA ASP A 104 7.28 13.19 2.03
C ASP A 104 8.00 12.05 1.29
N GLN A 105 8.61 11.12 2.01
CA GLN A 105 9.29 9.97 1.44
C GLN A 105 8.31 9.06 0.68
N VAL A 106 7.16 8.74 1.29
CA VAL A 106 6.14 7.89 0.67
C VAL A 106 5.52 8.56 -0.55
N MET A 107 5.19 9.85 -0.45
CA MET A 107 4.68 10.62 -1.58
C MET A 107 5.72 10.72 -2.71
N GLY A 108 6.99 10.82 -2.36
CA GLY A 108 8.10 10.86 -3.33
C GLY A 108 8.16 9.60 -4.20
N TYR A 109 8.14 8.40 -3.62
CA TYR A 109 8.13 7.21 -4.46
C TYR A 109 6.76 6.90 -5.06
N ASN A 110 5.66 7.33 -4.43
CA ASN A 110 4.33 7.20 -5.06
C ASN A 110 4.16 8.06 -6.31
N TYR A 111 4.97 9.10 -6.47
CA TYR A 111 5.01 9.85 -7.72
C TYR A 111 5.30 8.94 -8.94
N TYR A 112 6.11 7.91 -8.75
CA TYR A 112 6.41 6.90 -9.77
C TYR A 112 5.38 5.77 -9.81
N ILE A 113 4.95 5.28 -8.64
CA ILE A 113 3.95 4.18 -8.52
C ILE A 113 2.59 4.61 -9.05
N LYS A 114 2.21 5.87 -8.83
CA LYS A 114 0.95 6.49 -9.28
C LYS A 114 -0.31 5.89 -8.64
N ALA A 115 -0.22 5.30 -7.45
CA ALA A 115 -1.40 4.86 -6.72
C ALA A 115 -2.24 6.09 -6.29
N PRO A 116 -3.55 6.11 -6.57
CA PRO A 116 -4.43 7.22 -6.19
C PRO A 116 -4.70 7.31 -4.69
N PHE A 117 -4.49 6.22 -3.95
CA PHE A 117 -4.67 6.19 -2.50
C PHE A 117 -3.37 5.79 -1.80
N VAL A 118 -3.05 6.51 -0.72
CA VAL A 118 -1.86 6.27 0.09
C VAL A 118 -2.28 6.15 1.55
N VAL A 119 -1.77 5.13 2.23
CA VAL A 119 -1.99 4.90 3.65
C VAL A 119 -0.65 4.83 4.36
N LEU A 120 -0.52 5.54 5.47
CA LEU A 120 0.60 5.40 6.40
C LEU A 120 0.05 4.88 7.71
N ALA A 121 0.56 3.76 8.19
CA ALA A 121 0.09 3.10 9.40
C ALA A 121 1.19 2.95 10.45
N ALA A 122 0.88 3.32 11.67
CA ALA A 122 1.68 3.12 12.86
C ALA A 122 0.80 2.60 14.01
N PRO A 123 1.34 2.10 15.14
CA PRO A 123 0.54 1.43 16.18
C PRO A 123 -0.64 2.24 16.72
N LYS A 124 -0.52 3.56 16.78
CA LYS A 124 -1.55 4.47 17.33
C LYS A 124 -2.00 5.56 16.36
N GLN A 125 -1.62 5.46 15.09
CA GLN A 125 -1.89 6.49 14.11
C GLN A 125 -2.00 5.87 12.72
N VAL A 126 -3.09 6.16 12.02
CA VAL A 126 -3.23 5.82 10.60
C VAL A 126 -3.65 7.07 9.84
N LEU A 127 -2.93 7.38 8.78
CA LEU A 127 -3.22 8.50 7.90
C LEU A 127 -3.61 7.98 6.53
N PHE A 128 -4.64 8.57 5.95
CA PHE A 128 -5.20 8.21 4.65
C PHE A 128 -5.14 9.42 3.73
N PHE A 129 -4.68 9.22 2.49
CA PHE A 129 -4.57 10.26 1.48
C PHE A 129 -5.19 9.78 0.17
N GLN A 130 -5.85 10.70 -0.50
CA GLN A 130 -6.42 10.49 -1.83
C GLN A 130 -5.88 11.55 -2.78
N LYS A 131 -5.52 11.16 -3.98
CA LYS A 131 -5.13 12.09 -5.04
C LYS A 131 -6.38 12.81 -5.55
N GLU A 132 -6.39 14.13 -5.41
CA GLU A 132 -7.44 14.97 -5.97
C GLU A 132 -7.19 15.17 -7.46
N LYS A 133 -8.17 14.83 -8.29
CA LYS A 133 -8.02 14.83 -9.74
C LYS A 133 -7.79 16.22 -10.32
N LYS A 134 -8.54 17.21 -9.83
CA LYS A 134 -8.48 18.60 -10.36
C LYS A 134 -7.10 19.22 -10.18
N THR A 135 -6.46 19.00 -9.06
CA THR A 135 -5.18 19.61 -8.69
C THR A 135 -3.99 18.66 -8.83
N GLY A 136 -4.23 17.35 -8.91
CA GLY A 136 -3.19 16.33 -8.86
C GLY A 136 -2.51 16.19 -7.50
N LYS A 137 -2.95 16.94 -6.49
CA LYS A 137 -2.40 16.93 -5.13
C LYS A 137 -3.05 15.84 -4.28
N PHE A 138 -2.32 15.33 -3.30
CA PHE A 138 -2.89 14.45 -2.28
C PHE A 138 -3.52 15.28 -1.16
N ILE A 139 -4.76 14.92 -0.83
CA ILE A 139 -5.50 15.47 0.30
C ILE A 139 -5.68 14.38 1.35
N GLN A 140 -5.62 14.75 2.61
CA GLN A 140 -5.89 13.81 3.70
C GLN A 140 -7.40 13.57 3.79
N ILE A 141 -7.78 12.28 3.89
CA ILE A 141 -9.16 11.84 4.06
C ILE A 141 -9.34 11.14 5.41
N LYS A 142 -10.57 10.99 5.87
CA LYS A 142 -10.87 10.45 7.21
C LYS A 142 -10.65 8.95 7.31
N ALA A 143 -10.94 8.20 6.25
CA ALA A 143 -10.86 6.73 6.24
C ALA A 143 -10.72 6.21 4.81
N LEU A 144 -10.11 5.03 4.69
CA LEU A 144 -10.10 4.26 3.45
C LEU A 144 -11.46 3.56 3.29
N GLN A 145 -12.02 3.61 2.11
CA GLN A 145 -13.29 2.96 1.79
C GLN A 145 -13.08 1.52 1.33
N SER A 146 -14.16 0.78 1.11
CA SER A 146 -14.12 -0.57 0.57
C SER A 146 -13.47 -0.61 -0.81
N TYR A 147 -12.91 -1.77 -1.17
CA TYR A 147 -12.28 -1.96 -2.48
C TYR A 147 -13.18 -1.52 -3.65
N GLN A 148 -14.46 -1.94 -3.64
CA GLN A 148 -15.42 -1.60 -4.70
C GLN A 148 -15.66 -0.09 -4.80
N ASN A 149 -15.77 0.58 -3.66
CA ASN A 149 -15.96 2.03 -3.64
C ASN A 149 -14.73 2.76 -4.21
N LEU A 150 -13.52 2.33 -3.87
CA LEU A 150 -12.30 2.93 -4.41
C LEU A 150 -12.19 2.73 -5.93
N ILE A 151 -12.53 1.55 -6.44
CA ILE A 151 -12.60 1.27 -7.88
C ILE A 151 -13.63 2.20 -8.54
N GLY A 152 -14.80 2.37 -7.92
CA GLY A 152 -15.86 3.27 -8.42
C GLY A 152 -15.37 4.71 -8.55
N VAL A 153 -14.77 5.24 -7.50
CA VAL A 153 -14.20 6.61 -7.49
C VAL A 153 -13.21 6.81 -8.64
N VAL A 154 -12.25 5.89 -8.83
CA VAL A 154 -11.23 6.02 -9.89
C VAL A 154 -11.86 5.94 -11.28
N LYS A 155 -12.85 5.06 -11.50
CA LYS A 155 -13.53 4.92 -12.79
C LYS A 155 -14.41 6.12 -13.13
N GLU A 156 -15.20 6.61 -12.19
CA GLU A 156 -16.03 7.82 -12.37
C GLU A 156 -15.16 9.02 -12.72
N GLU A 157 -14.05 9.16 -12.03
CA GLU A 157 -13.08 10.19 -12.33
C GLU A 157 -12.49 10.08 -13.75
N SER A 158 -12.36 8.89 -14.31
CA SER A 158 -11.85 8.67 -15.66
C SER A 158 -12.87 9.05 -16.73
N LEU A 159 -14.17 8.85 -16.48
CA LEU A 159 -15.26 9.18 -17.40
C LEU A 159 -15.50 10.70 -17.54
N LEU A 160 -15.16 11.48 -16.52
CA LEU A 160 -15.32 12.95 -16.56
C LEU A 160 -14.22 13.67 -17.36
N LEU A 161 -13.25 12.95 -17.91
CA LEU A 161 -12.15 13.52 -18.73
C LEU A 161 -12.24 13.17 -20.21
N THR A 162 -13.24 12.38 -20.61
CA THR A 162 -13.58 12.10 -22.01
C THR A 162 -14.76 12.93 -22.47
#